data_2579e4c38ba29c0524ac65a0d3d510f1
#
_entry.id   2579e4c38ba29c0524ac65a0d3d510f1
#
_cell.length_a   1.000
_cell.length_b   1.000
_cell.length_c   1.000
_cell.angle_alpha   90.00
_cell.angle_beta   90.00
_cell.angle_gamma   90.00
#
_symmetry.space_group_name_H-M   'P 1'
#
loop_
_entity.id
_entity.type
_entity.pdbx_description
1 polymer ?
#
loop_
_entity_poly.entity_id
_entity_poly.type
_entity_poly.pdbx_seq_one_letter_code
_entity_poly.pdbx_strand_id
1 'polypeptide(L)'
;MTIQQLKLGDSASHSKTISETDVYLFAGITGDLNPAHVNESVASASRFGGRIAHGILSAGLISAVLAMQLPGPGTIYLGQELKFTRPVRFGDTVTATCTVSEIRAEKNIV
;
A
#
# COMPACT_ATOMS: atom_id res chain seq x y z
N MET A 1 17.04 0.23 -10.66
CA MET A 1 18.04 -0.85 -10.60
C MET A 1 17.78 -1.87 -11.69
N THR A 2 18.81 -2.47 -12.23
CA THR A 2 18.66 -3.59 -13.14
C THR A 2 18.52 -4.90 -12.34
N ILE A 3 18.05 -5.97 -13.00
CA ILE A 3 17.89 -7.26 -12.32
C ILE A 3 19.23 -7.83 -11.84
N GLN A 4 20.31 -7.48 -12.53
CA GLN A 4 21.67 -7.93 -12.15
C GLN A 4 22.17 -7.25 -10.87
N GLN A 5 21.60 -6.11 -10.50
CA GLN A 5 21.94 -5.36 -9.29
C GLN A 5 21.17 -5.84 -8.07
N LEU A 6 20.08 -6.58 -8.27
CA LEU A 6 19.22 -7.07 -7.20
C LEU A 6 19.78 -8.36 -6.61
N LYS A 7 19.61 -8.51 -5.29
CA LYS A 7 20.00 -9.71 -4.55
C LYS A 7 18.83 -10.17 -3.67
N LEU A 8 18.72 -11.46 -3.46
CA LEU A 8 17.80 -12.01 -2.47
C LEU A 8 18.07 -11.37 -1.11
N GLY A 9 17.00 -10.93 -0.45
CA GLY A 9 17.10 -10.28 0.85
C GLY A 9 17.26 -8.77 0.79
N ASP A 10 17.50 -8.16 -0.38
CA ASP A 10 17.47 -6.71 -0.52
C ASP A 10 16.11 -6.19 -0.05
N SER A 11 16.10 -5.08 0.68
CA SER A 11 14.89 -4.54 1.31
C SER A 11 14.87 -3.02 1.22
N ALA A 12 13.66 -2.48 1.12
CA ALA A 12 13.42 -1.04 1.18
C ALA A 12 12.08 -0.77 1.85
N SER A 13 11.93 0.41 2.42
CA SER A 13 10.73 0.80 3.17
C SER A 13 10.31 2.21 2.86
N HIS A 14 9.01 2.46 3.03
CA HIS A 14 8.40 3.77 2.94
C HIS A 14 7.30 3.88 3.99
N SER A 15 7.30 4.99 4.73
CA SER A 15 6.31 5.23 5.78
C SER A 15 5.49 6.47 5.48
N LYS A 16 4.22 6.42 5.85
CA LYS A 16 3.33 7.58 5.74
C LYS A 16 2.30 7.54 6.85
N THR A 17 2.04 8.69 7.46
CA THR A 17 0.90 8.89 8.35
C THR A 17 -0.34 9.12 7.50
N ILE A 18 -1.34 8.27 7.64
CA ILE A 18 -2.57 8.32 6.86
C ILE A 18 -3.52 9.36 7.46
N SER A 19 -3.84 10.37 6.67
CA SER A 19 -4.74 11.44 7.08
C SER A 19 -6.16 11.23 6.55
N GLU A 20 -7.12 11.97 7.10
CA GLU A 20 -8.47 12.07 6.56
C GLU A 20 -8.45 12.52 5.09
N THR A 21 -7.61 13.51 4.77
CA THR A 21 -7.42 13.99 3.39
C THR A 21 -6.97 12.87 2.46
N ASP A 22 -6.04 12.03 2.88
CA ASP A 22 -5.56 10.90 2.07
C ASP A 22 -6.71 9.96 1.73
N VAL A 23 -7.54 9.64 2.70
CA VAL A 23 -8.67 8.72 2.52
C VAL A 23 -9.72 9.34 1.60
N TYR A 24 -10.02 10.61 1.75
CA TYR A 24 -11.00 11.29 0.90
C TYR A 24 -10.51 11.47 -0.53
N LEU A 25 -9.23 11.76 -0.73
CA LEU A 25 -8.61 11.79 -2.06
C LEU A 25 -8.68 10.41 -2.72
N PHE A 26 -8.36 9.36 -1.99
CA PHE A 26 -8.42 8.00 -2.51
C PHE A 26 -9.85 7.61 -2.88
N ALA A 27 -10.82 7.92 -2.01
CA ALA A 27 -12.24 7.69 -2.29
C ALA A 27 -12.69 8.41 -3.56
N GLY A 28 -12.26 9.65 -3.75
CA GLY A 28 -12.58 10.44 -4.94
C GLY A 28 -11.92 9.90 -6.21
N ILE A 29 -10.69 9.43 -6.12
CA ILE A 29 -9.95 8.87 -7.27
C ILE A 29 -10.55 7.55 -7.72
N THR A 30 -10.91 6.68 -6.79
CA THR A 30 -11.36 5.31 -7.08
C THR A 30 -12.87 5.18 -7.24
N GLY A 31 -13.64 6.09 -6.64
CA GLY A 31 -15.08 5.94 -6.52
C GLY A 31 -15.53 5.06 -5.34
N ASP A 32 -14.59 4.61 -4.50
CA ASP A 32 -14.92 3.82 -3.29
C ASP A 32 -15.32 4.76 -2.15
N LEU A 33 -16.58 5.14 -2.16
CA LEU A 33 -17.20 6.02 -1.17
C LEU A 33 -17.93 5.23 -0.08
N ASN A 34 -17.45 4.03 0.25
CA ASN A 34 -18.06 3.21 1.30
C ASN A 34 -18.17 4.04 2.60
N PRO A 35 -19.33 4.07 3.25
CA PRO A 35 -19.53 4.79 4.50
C PRO A 35 -18.51 4.49 5.59
N ALA A 36 -17.93 3.30 5.61
CA ALA A 36 -16.86 2.94 6.55
C ALA A 36 -15.64 3.87 6.44
N HIS A 37 -15.45 4.53 5.30
CA HIS A 37 -14.32 5.42 5.06
C HIS A 37 -14.70 6.91 5.12
N VAL A 38 -15.92 7.25 4.74
CA VAL A 38 -16.30 8.66 4.53
C VAL A 38 -17.46 9.16 5.39
N ASN A 39 -18.12 8.30 6.15
CA ASN A 39 -19.27 8.68 6.97
C ASN A 39 -19.06 8.30 8.44
N GLU A 40 -18.68 9.29 9.26
CA GLU A 40 -18.38 9.05 10.68
C GLU A 40 -19.62 8.54 11.44
N SER A 41 -20.82 9.03 11.15
CA SER A 41 -22.03 8.59 11.84
C SER A 41 -22.28 7.09 11.63
N VAL A 42 -22.06 6.60 10.42
CA VAL A 42 -22.21 5.18 10.10
C VAL A 42 -21.03 4.38 10.64
N ALA A 43 -19.82 4.85 10.42
CA ALA A 43 -18.59 4.15 10.81
C ALA A 43 -18.46 4.03 12.34
N SER A 44 -18.85 5.05 13.10
CA SER A 44 -18.79 5.02 14.56
C SER A 44 -19.74 3.99 15.18
N ALA A 45 -20.87 3.70 14.51
CA ALA A 45 -21.80 2.66 14.92
C ALA A 45 -21.41 1.26 14.44
N SER A 46 -20.37 1.14 13.62
CA SER A 46 -19.87 -0.15 13.11
C SER A 46 -18.93 -0.82 14.11
N ARG A 47 -18.55 -2.06 13.82
CA ARG A 47 -17.55 -2.79 14.62
C ARG A 47 -16.20 -2.09 14.70
N PHE A 48 -15.92 -1.16 13.79
CA PHE A 48 -14.66 -0.41 13.79
C PHE A 48 -14.67 0.78 14.74
N GLY A 49 -15.85 1.26 15.16
CA GLY A 49 -15.98 2.37 16.09
C GLY A 49 -15.55 3.73 15.54
N GLY A 50 -15.38 3.86 14.24
CA GLY A 50 -14.97 5.07 13.56
C GLY A 50 -14.54 4.79 12.13
N ARG A 51 -14.28 5.85 11.38
CA ARG A 51 -13.83 5.72 9.98
C ARG A 51 -12.45 5.07 9.92
N ILE A 52 -12.26 4.22 8.92
CA ILE A 52 -10.99 3.55 8.64
C ILE A 52 -10.55 3.85 7.20
N ALA A 53 -9.25 3.70 6.95
CA ALA A 53 -8.70 3.82 5.62
C ALA A 53 -9.05 2.59 4.77
N HIS A 54 -9.11 2.79 3.46
CA HIS A 54 -9.23 1.69 2.51
C HIS A 54 -8.00 0.79 2.64
N GLY A 55 -8.20 -0.53 2.73
CA GLY A 55 -7.06 -1.46 2.79
C GLY A 55 -6.14 -1.32 1.58
N ILE A 56 -6.73 -1.14 0.41
CA ILE A 56 -5.96 -0.99 -0.85
C ILE A 56 -5.15 0.32 -0.89
N LEU A 57 -5.47 1.32 -0.09
CA LEU A 57 -4.65 2.52 0.05
C LEU A 57 -3.26 2.16 0.60
N SER A 58 -3.21 1.29 1.60
CA SER A 58 -1.94 0.79 2.14
C SER A 58 -1.14 0.02 1.09
N ALA A 59 -1.80 -0.71 0.21
CA ALA A 59 -1.13 -1.39 -0.91
C ALA A 59 -0.47 -0.38 -1.87
N GLY A 60 -1.00 0.83 -1.98
CA GLY A 60 -0.37 1.92 -2.73
C GLY A 60 1.02 2.28 -2.22
N LEU A 61 1.26 2.15 -0.92
CA LEU A 61 2.58 2.38 -0.34
C LEU A 61 3.59 1.31 -0.77
N ILE A 62 3.13 0.07 -0.96
CA ILE A 62 3.95 -1.01 -1.52
C ILE A 62 4.36 -0.64 -2.94
N SER A 63 3.41 -0.19 -3.75
CA SER A 63 3.69 0.28 -5.11
C SER A 63 4.76 1.39 -5.11
N ALA A 64 4.69 2.32 -4.17
CA ALA A 64 5.67 3.39 -4.04
C ALA A 64 7.09 2.85 -3.77
N VAL A 65 7.22 1.85 -2.89
CA VAL A 65 8.51 1.20 -2.63
C VAL A 65 9.07 0.56 -3.91
N LEU A 66 8.22 -0.20 -4.61
CA LEU A 66 8.63 -0.91 -5.83
C LEU A 66 9.04 0.06 -6.93
N ALA A 67 8.28 1.13 -7.11
CA ALA A 67 8.49 2.07 -8.21
C ALA A 67 9.62 3.05 -7.96
N MET A 68 9.86 3.43 -6.71
CA MET A 68 10.77 4.52 -6.37
C MET A 68 12.09 4.05 -5.76
N GLN A 69 12.12 2.87 -5.16
CA GLN A 69 13.27 2.42 -4.38
C GLN A 69 13.82 1.05 -4.81
N LEU A 70 12.97 0.01 -4.84
CA LEU A 70 13.42 -1.37 -5.02
C LEU A 70 12.40 -2.18 -5.84
N PRO A 71 12.63 -2.43 -7.10
CA PRO A 71 13.78 -2.11 -7.95
C PRO A 71 13.91 -0.65 -8.35
N GLY A 72 12.88 0.19 -8.15
CA GLY A 72 12.92 1.61 -8.47
C GLY A 72 12.39 1.94 -9.86
N PRO A 73 12.71 3.13 -10.38
CA PRO A 73 12.18 3.60 -11.67
C PRO A 73 12.39 2.59 -12.80
N GLY A 74 11.36 2.42 -13.62
CA GLY A 74 11.35 1.42 -14.71
C GLY A 74 10.65 0.13 -14.33
N THR A 75 10.29 -0.06 -13.06
CA THR A 75 9.55 -1.24 -12.59
C THR A 75 8.12 -1.22 -13.09
N ILE A 76 7.67 -2.37 -13.60
CA ILE A 76 6.27 -2.60 -13.98
C ILE A 76 5.67 -3.57 -12.97
N TYR A 77 4.59 -3.17 -12.34
CA TYR A 77 3.88 -3.97 -11.35
C TYR A 77 3.03 -5.02 -12.08
N LEU A 78 3.39 -6.29 -11.95
CA LEU A 78 2.71 -7.36 -12.70
C LEU A 78 1.53 -7.96 -11.96
N GLY A 79 1.61 -8.10 -10.66
CA GLY A 79 0.54 -8.72 -9.89
C GLY A 79 0.80 -8.69 -8.40
N GLN A 80 -0.23 -9.10 -7.63
CA GLN A 80 -0.13 -9.11 -6.18
C GLN A 80 -1.15 -10.06 -5.57
N GLU A 81 -0.84 -10.52 -4.37
CA GLU A 81 -1.80 -11.13 -3.45
C GLU A 81 -1.78 -10.31 -2.16
N LEU A 82 -2.95 -9.98 -1.64
CA LEU A 82 -3.09 -9.14 -0.45
C LEU A 82 -3.98 -9.82 0.58
N LYS A 83 -3.63 -9.64 1.85
CA LYS A 83 -4.46 -10.02 2.98
C LYS A 83 -4.50 -8.84 3.95
N PHE A 84 -5.70 -8.35 4.21
CA PHE A 84 -5.93 -7.25 5.14
C PHE A 84 -6.28 -7.82 6.50
N THR A 85 -5.39 -7.65 7.48
CA THR A 85 -5.51 -8.29 8.79
C THR A 85 -5.96 -7.34 9.89
N ARG A 86 -5.74 -6.03 9.71
CA ARG A 86 -6.09 -5.00 10.69
C ARG A 86 -6.56 -3.73 9.99
N PRO A 87 -7.53 -3.00 10.58
CA PRO A 87 -7.90 -1.70 10.06
C PRO A 87 -6.80 -0.66 10.29
N VAL A 88 -6.67 0.28 9.37
CA VAL A 88 -5.81 1.45 9.52
C VAL A 88 -6.72 2.63 9.83
N ARG A 89 -6.45 3.33 10.92
CA ARG A 89 -7.21 4.48 11.35
C ARG A 89 -6.56 5.78 10.90
N PHE A 90 -7.34 6.84 10.80
CA PHE A 90 -6.81 8.17 10.54
C PHE A 90 -5.79 8.54 11.62
N GLY A 91 -4.63 9.00 11.21
CA GLY A 91 -3.53 9.32 12.12
C GLY A 91 -2.54 8.18 12.33
N ASP A 92 -2.85 6.96 11.90
CA ASP A 92 -1.89 5.86 11.96
C ASP A 92 -0.78 6.06 10.94
N THR A 93 0.43 5.70 11.35
CA THR A 93 1.58 5.66 10.43
C THR A 93 1.78 4.24 9.93
N VAL A 94 1.68 4.08 8.62
CA VAL A 94 1.84 2.80 7.94
C VAL A 94 3.22 2.74 7.30
N THR A 95 3.91 1.64 7.49
CA THR A 95 5.21 1.37 6.87
C THR A 95 5.07 0.19 5.92
N ALA A 96 5.38 0.42 4.65
CA ALA A 96 5.50 -0.64 3.66
C ALA A 96 6.97 -1.06 3.58
N THR A 97 7.24 -2.33 3.79
CA THR A 97 8.57 -2.91 3.64
C THR A 97 8.51 -3.99 2.58
N CYS A 98 9.34 -3.86 1.56
CA CYS A 98 9.44 -4.85 0.48
C CYS A 98 10.81 -5.51 0.55
N THR A 99 10.82 -6.83 0.43
CA THR A 99 12.05 -7.63 0.45
C THR A 99 12.06 -8.53 -0.78
N VAL A 100 13.19 -8.59 -1.48
CA VAL A 100 13.36 -9.47 -2.64
C VAL A 100 13.39 -10.91 -2.15
N SER A 101 12.39 -11.70 -2.54
CA SER A 101 12.25 -13.10 -2.15
C SER A 101 12.51 -14.07 -3.29
N GLU A 102 12.41 -13.63 -4.54
CA GLU A 102 12.64 -14.45 -5.72
C GLU A 102 13.13 -13.59 -6.88
N ILE A 103 14.07 -14.09 -7.63
CA ILE A 103 14.59 -13.44 -8.85
C ILE A 103 14.55 -14.46 -9.97
N ARG A 104 13.87 -14.11 -11.06
CA ARG A 104 13.87 -14.88 -12.31
C ARG A 104 14.58 -14.06 -13.38
N ALA A 105 15.90 -14.12 -13.36
CA ALA A 105 16.74 -13.31 -14.24
C ALA A 105 16.45 -13.54 -15.72
N GLU A 106 16.17 -14.78 -16.13
CA GLU A 106 15.85 -15.15 -17.50
C GLU A 106 14.56 -14.52 -18.03
N LYS A 107 13.66 -14.11 -17.13
CA LYS A 107 12.40 -13.44 -17.47
C LYS A 107 12.40 -11.96 -17.11
N ASN A 108 13.49 -11.47 -16.53
CA ASN A 108 13.58 -10.11 -16.00
C ASN A 108 12.46 -9.80 -15.00
N ILE A 109 12.17 -10.76 -14.12
CA ILE A 109 11.09 -10.68 -13.12
C ILE A 109 11.68 -10.85 -11.72
N VAL A 110 11.20 -10.08 -10.78
CA VAL A 110 11.51 -10.16 -9.35
C VAL A 110 10.22 -10.16 -8.55
#